data_d239373a23ffd8f6b1d030b0ea46260a
#
_entry.id   d239373a23ffd8f6b1d030b0ea46260a
#
_cell.length_a   1.000
_cell.length_b   1.000
_cell.length_c   1.000
_cell.angle_alpha   90.00
_cell.angle_beta   90.00
_cell.angle_gamma   90.00
#
_symmetry.space_group_name_H-M   'P 1'
#
loop_
_entity.id
_entity.type
_entity.pdbx_description
1 polymer ?
#
loop_
_entity_poly.entity_id
_entity_poly.type
_entity_poly.pdbx_seq_one_letter_code
_entity_poly.pdbx_strand_id
1 'polypeptide(L)' 'MKELVEKINAVAAEFAKNAEAQVVKGNKAAGARARKNALELMKDLKEFRKVSVEASK' A
#
# COMPACT_ATOMS: atom_id res chain seq x y z
N MET A 1 11.03 -7.81 10.01
CA MET A 1 9.73 -8.04 9.37
C MET A 1 8.58 -7.23 9.97
N LYS A 2 8.61 -6.99 11.27
CA LYS A 2 7.60 -6.18 11.93
C LYS A 2 7.47 -4.77 11.32
N GLU A 3 8.60 -4.12 11.09
CA GLU A 3 8.62 -2.78 10.51
C GLU A 3 8.08 -2.76 9.09
N LEU A 4 8.35 -3.80 8.32
CA LEU A 4 7.83 -3.94 6.97
C LEU A 4 6.30 -4.06 6.99
N VAL A 5 5.76 -4.85 7.91
CA VAL A 5 4.31 -5.01 8.05
C VAL A 5 3.67 -3.69 8.47
N GLU A 6 4.29 -2.96 9.39
CA GLU A 6 3.79 -1.65 9.80
C GLU A 6 3.77 -0.67 8.63
N LYS A 7 4.81 -0.67 7.80
CA LYS A 7 4.87 0.16 6.61
C LYS A 7 3.77 -0.22 5.62
N ILE A 8 3.58 -1.52 5.39
CA ILE A 8 2.53 -2.00 4.49
C ILE A 8 1.15 -1.53 4.97
N ASN A 9 0.89 -1.67 6.27
CA ASN A 9 -0.39 -1.23 6.83
C ASN A 9 -0.61 0.27 6.68
N ALA A 10 0.44 1.07 6.88
CA ALA A 10 0.35 2.51 6.73
C ALA A 10 0.06 2.91 5.29
N VAL A 11 0.76 2.30 4.32
CA VAL A 11 0.55 2.59 2.90
C VAL A 11 -0.83 2.12 2.45
N ALA A 12 -1.27 0.96 2.93
CA ALA A 12 -2.60 0.43 2.61
C ALA A 12 -3.71 1.34 3.12
N ALA A 13 -3.56 1.88 4.32
CA ALA A 13 -4.52 2.81 4.89
C ALA A 13 -4.58 4.11 4.09
N GLU A 14 -3.44 4.62 3.67
CA GLU A 14 -3.36 5.82 2.85
C GLU A 14 -3.97 5.58 1.47
N PHE A 15 -3.68 4.42 0.87
CA PHE A 15 -4.29 4.03 -0.39
C PHE A 15 -5.81 4.01 -0.29
N ALA A 16 -6.35 3.37 0.74
CA ALA A 16 -7.80 3.25 0.94
C ALA A 16 -8.45 4.63 1.04
N LYS A 17 -7.83 5.54 1.77
CA LYS A 17 -8.33 6.91 1.95
C LYS A 17 -8.34 7.66 0.62
N ASN A 18 -7.27 7.58 -0.15
CA ASN A 18 -7.17 8.28 -1.43
C ASN A 18 -8.08 7.67 -2.48
N ALA A 19 -8.21 6.34 -2.51
CA ALA A 19 -9.08 5.66 -3.44
C ALA A 19 -10.54 6.01 -3.18
N GLU A 20 -10.95 6.07 -1.91
CA GLU A 20 -12.30 6.47 -1.54
C GLU A 20 -12.59 7.91 -1.97
N ALA A 21 -11.64 8.82 -1.75
CA ALA A 21 -11.81 10.20 -2.14
C ALA A 21 -11.99 10.34 -3.67
N GLN A 22 -11.28 9.54 -4.44
CA GLN A 22 -11.45 9.56 -5.90
C GLN A 22 -12.81 9.00 -6.31
N VAL A 23 -13.17 7.85 -5.80
CA VAL A 23 -14.39 7.12 -6.22
C VAL A 23 -15.66 7.83 -5.74
N VAL A 24 -15.67 8.25 -4.47
CA VAL A 24 -16.86 8.84 -3.86
C VAL A 24 -16.99 10.33 -4.16
N LYS A 25 -15.89 11.07 -4.06
CA LYS A 25 -15.89 12.52 -4.21
C LYS A 25 -15.42 13.01 -5.57
N GLY A 26 -14.98 12.12 -6.44
CA GLY A 26 -14.47 12.48 -7.75
C GLY A 26 -13.18 13.29 -7.71
N ASN A 27 -12.39 13.16 -6.65
CA ASN A 27 -11.17 13.92 -6.47
C ASN A 27 -10.05 13.35 -7.33
N LYS A 28 -9.67 14.05 -8.39
CA LYS A 28 -8.64 13.60 -9.33
C LYS A 28 -7.25 13.55 -8.69
N ALA A 29 -6.94 14.50 -7.82
CA ALA A 29 -5.65 14.51 -7.12
C ALA A 29 -5.53 13.30 -6.19
N ALA A 30 -6.63 12.93 -5.52
CA ALA A 30 -6.65 11.74 -4.68
C ALA A 30 -6.43 10.48 -5.51
N GLY A 31 -6.98 10.42 -6.72
CA GLY A 31 -6.76 9.31 -7.64
C GLY A 31 -5.29 9.14 -8.01
N ALA A 32 -4.59 10.26 -8.28
CA ALA A 32 -3.17 10.21 -8.55
C ALA A 32 -2.38 9.69 -7.36
N ARG A 33 -2.73 10.14 -6.16
CA ARG A 33 -2.09 9.65 -4.93
C ARG A 33 -2.38 8.18 -4.69
N ALA A 34 -3.61 7.75 -4.96
CA ALA A 34 -3.98 6.33 -4.80
C ALA A 34 -3.17 5.44 -5.72
N ARG A 35 -2.96 5.86 -6.97
CA ARG A 35 -2.16 5.09 -7.92
C ARG A 35 -0.70 4.99 -7.47
N LYS A 36 -0.16 6.06 -6.91
CA LYS A 36 1.19 6.08 -6.37
C LYS A 36 1.30 5.16 -5.14
N ASN A 37 0.31 5.23 -4.24
CA ASN A 37 0.26 4.33 -3.09
C ASN A 37 0.17 2.88 -3.54
N ALA A 38 -0.59 2.59 -4.58
CA ALA A 38 -0.72 1.23 -5.10
C ALA A 38 0.62 0.66 -5.61
N LEU A 39 1.41 1.49 -6.30
CA LEU A 39 2.74 1.07 -6.76
C LEU A 39 3.66 0.76 -5.59
N GLU A 40 3.68 1.61 -4.58
CA GLU A 40 4.49 1.41 -3.40
C GLU A 40 4.03 0.17 -2.63
N LEU A 41 2.73 0.00 -2.48
CA LEU A 41 2.16 -1.16 -1.80
C LEU A 41 2.55 -2.46 -2.51
N MET A 42 2.51 -2.46 -3.83
CA MET A 42 2.89 -3.62 -4.62
C MET A 42 4.35 -4.02 -4.37
N LYS A 43 5.25 -3.04 -4.32
CA LYS A 43 6.66 -3.28 -4.02
C LYS A 43 6.85 -3.83 -2.61
N ASP A 44 6.15 -3.24 -1.65
CA ASP A 44 6.26 -3.66 -0.25
C ASP A 44 5.69 -5.06 -0.03
N LEU A 45 4.60 -5.39 -0.71
CA LEU A 45 4.01 -6.74 -0.63
C LEU A 45 4.92 -7.79 -1.25
N LYS A 46 5.59 -7.45 -2.34
CA LYS A 46 6.56 -8.33 -2.98
C LYS A 46 7.73 -8.60 -2.02
N GLU A 47 8.22 -7.58 -1.36
CA GLU A 47 9.26 -7.69 -0.35
C GLU A 47 8.80 -8.55 0.82
N PHE A 48 7.57 -8.36 1.28
CA PHE A 48 7.00 -9.17 2.35
C PHE A 48 6.97 -10.66 1.98
N ARG A 49 6.57 -10.99 0.77
CA ARG A 49 6.52 -12.39 0.32
C ARG A 49 7.89 -13.04 0.41
N LYS A 50 8.93 -12.32 -0.04
CA LYS A 50 10.31 -12.81 0.00
C LYS A 50 10.78 -13.03 1.44
N VAL A 51 10.59 -12.02 2.28
CA VAL A 51 11.03 -12.07 3.67
C VAL A 51 10.26 -13.14 4.45
N SER A 52 8.97 -13.26 4.19
CA SER A 52 8.12 -14.26 4.85
C SER A 52 8.56 -15.69 4.52
N VAL A 53 8.91 -15.95 3.28
CA VAL A 53 9.42 -17.26 2.87
C VAL A 53 10.74 -17.57 3.60
N GLU A 54 11.65 -16.59 3.65
CA GLU A 54 12.92 -16.75 4.35
C GLU A 54 12.71 -17.03 5.84
N ALA A 55 11.78 -16.31 6.46
CA ALA A 55 11.50 -16.48 7.89
C ALA A 55 10.87 -17.83 8.21
N SER A 56 10.22 -18.47 7.24
CA SER A 56 9.55 -19.76 7.42
C SER A 56 10.45 -20.98 7.21
N LYS A 57 11.68 -20.78 6.81
CA LYS A 57 12.63 -21.88 6.54
C LYS A 57 13.21 -22.50 7.81
#